data_0f08a9d44ae16d942c1fa541402b0a65
#
_entry.id   0f08a9d44ae16d942c1fa541402b0a65
#
_cell.length_a   1.000
_cell.length_b   1.000
_cell.length_c   1.000
_cell.angle_alpha   90.00
_cell.angle_beta   90.00
_cell.angle_gamma   90.00
#
_symmetry.space_group_name_H-M   'P 1'
#
loop_
_entity.id
_entity.type
_entity.pdbx_description
1 polymer ?
#
loop_
_entity_poly.entity_id
_entity_poly.type
_entity_poly.pdbx_seq_one_letter_code
_entity_poly.pdbx_strand_id
1 'polypeptide(L)'
;MKKLLSLLLFILIISCKQSNKSEASYSINELIFVVEMNSNEGKSIEEIKEFSQYYTDAIDKNEPNSKGWGFYEYGDKIILIERYLDDNAMMQHGKNVSEGGPLEIQFVKFMEHFTINKIDVYGNASDELKEFVKPFGLPFYFHSAYAKFSRG
;
A
#
# COMPACT_ATOMS: atom_id res chain seq x y z
N MET A 1 57.34 -42.12 42.09
CA MET A 1 56.30 -42.35 41.08
C MET A 1 55.25 -41.27 41.25
N LYS A 2 55.33 -40.23 40.45
CA LYS A 2 54.46 -39.05 40.53
C LYS A 2 53.26 -39.24 39.58
N LYS A 3 52.06 -39.31 40.10
CA LYS A 3 50.82 -39.34 39.32
C LYS A 3 50.48 -37.92 38.88
N LEU A 4 50.53 -37.70 37.57
CA LEU A 4 50.12 -36.47 36.92
C LEU A 4 48.61 -36.48 36.76
N LEU A 5 47.89 -35.63 37.53
CA LEU A 5 46.46 -35.46 37.42
C LEU A 5 46.17 -34.41 36.34
N SER A 6 45.72 -34.87 35.17
CA SER A 6 45.33 -34.01 34.05
C SER A 6 43.94 -33.45 34.32
N LEU A 7 43.88 -32.16 34.64
CA LEU A 7 42.61 -31.41 34.79
C LEU A 7 42.10 -30.95 33.41
N LEU A 8 41.10 -31.64 32.88
CA LEU A 8 40.45 -31.29 31.60
C LEU A 8 39.48 -30.16 31.89
N LEU A 9 39.87 -28.94 31.53
CA LEU A 9 39.01 -27.75 31.61
C LEU A 9 38.04 -27.74 30.46
N PHE A 10 36.77 -28.11 30.67
CA PHE A 10 35.69 -28.02 29.70
C PHE A 10 35.24 -26.55 29.60
N ILE A 11 35.68 -25.85 28.57
CA ILE A 11 35.17 -24.50 28.23
C ILE A 11 33.84 -24.68 27.52
N LEU A 12 32.75 -24.48 28.24
CA LEU A 12 31.41 -24.35 27.69
C LEU A 12 31.32 -22.98 26.95
N ILE A 13 31.47 -22.99 25.65
CA ILE A 13 31.18 -21.84 24.82
C ILE A 13 29.66 -21.72 24.74
N ILE A 14 29.08 -20.87 25.59
CA ILE A 14 27.69 -20.46 25.49
C ILE A 14 27.62 -19.52 24.29
N SER A 15 27.29 -20.08 23.10
CA SER A 15 26.95 -19.31 21.94
C SER A 15 25.62 -18.61 22.19
N CYS A 16 25.66 -17.38 22.68
CA CYS A 16 24.52 -16.49 22.64
C CYS A 16 24.11 -16.27 21.18
N LYS A 17 23.08 -16.97 20.71
CA LYS A 17 22.39 -16.59 19.48
C LYS A 17 21.83 -15.19 19.70
N GLN A 18 22.54 -14.20 19.23
CA GLN A 18 22.05 -12.83 19.10
C GLN A 18 20.88 -12.89 18.13
N SER A 19 19.67 -12.87 18.66
CA SER A 19 18.47 -12.65 17.87
C SER A 19 18.62 -11.26 17.23
N ASN A 20 18.98 -11.22 15.95
CA ASN A 20 18.84 -10.01 15.18
C ASN A 20 17.34 -9.66 15.14
N LYS A 21 16.88 -8.85 16.11
CA LYS A 21 15.65 -8.09 15.91
C LYS A 21 15.92 -7.24 14.68
N SER A 22 15.30 -7.59 13.57
CA SER A 22 15.25 -6.67 12.43
C SER A 22 14.69 -5.36 12.99
N GLU A 23 15.48 -4.29 12.94
CA GLU A 23 14.97 -2.96 13.27
C GLU A 23 13.76 -2.73 12.36
N ALA A 24 12.61 -2.46 12.97
CA ALA A 24 11.40 -2.20 12.21
C ALA A 24 11.66 -0.97 11.32
N SER A 25 11.70 -1.18 10.02
CA SER A 25 11.79 -0.08 9.06
C SER A 25 10.51 0.75 9.17
N TYR A 26 10.65 2.07 9.41
CA TYR A 26 9.53 2.98 9.44
C TYR A 26 9.44 3.73 8.11
N SER A 27 8.27 3.65 7.46
CA SER A 27 7.97 4.46 6.28
C SER A 27 7.31 5.77 6.73
N ILE A 28 8.12 6.82 6.87
CA ILE A 28 7.62 8.14 7.31
C ILE A 28 6.91 8.91 6.19
N ASN A 29 7.16 8.57 4.94
CA ASN A 29 6.62 9.23 3.76
C ASN A 29 5.38 8.52 3.17
N GLU A 30 4.94 7.42 3.79
CA GLU A 30 3.76 6.69 3.34
C GLU A 30 2.56 7.60 3.20
N LEU A 31 1.84 7.44 2.09
CA LEU A 31 0.54 8.05 1.84
C LEU A 31 -0.54 6.99 1.88
N ILE A 32 -1.69 7.35 2.46
CA ILE A 32 -2.89 6.51 2.51
C ILE A 32 -4.00 7.25 1.78
N PHE A 33 -4.55 6.61 0.76
CA PHE A 33 -5.69 7.09 0.01
C PHE A 33 -6.92 6.32 0.46
N VAL A 34 -7.97 7.04 0.80
CA VAL A 34 -9.29 6.49 1.12
C VAL A 34 -10.25 6.99 0.05
N VAL A 35 -10.61 6.10 -0.86
CA VAL A 35 -11.47 6.41 -1.99
C VAL A 35 -12.89 5.94 -1.68
N GLU A 36 -13.82 6.89 -1.54
CA GLU A 36 -15.23 6.60 -1.40
C GLU A 36 -15.88 6.49 -2.78
N MET A 37 -16.60 5.40 -3.02
CA MET A 37 -17.19 5.08 -4.33
C MET A 37 -18.59 4.51 -4.18
N ASN A 38 -19.36 4.62 -5.25
CA ASN A 38 -20.57 3.82 -5.47
C ASN A 38 -20.31 2.80 -6.58
N SER A 39 -20.96 1.62 -6.51
CA SER A 39 -21.05 0.76 -7.67
C SER A 39 -21.91 1.41 -8.74
N ASN A 40 -21.54 1.25 -10.01
CA ASN A 40 -22.31 1.77 -11.12
C ASN A 40 -23.61 0.96 -11.32
N GLU A 41 -24.62 1.62 -11.88
CA GLU A 41 -25.91 1.00 -12.16
C GLU A 41 -25.76 -0.28 -13.00
N GLY A 42 -26.53 -1.31 -12.66
CA GLY A 42 -26.52 -2.59 -13.35
C GLY A 42 -25.42 -3.57 -12.91
N LYS A 43 -24.50 -3.17 -12.02
CA LYS A 43 -23.47 -4.06 -11.48
C LYS A 43 -24.00 -4.88 -10.29
N SER A 44 -23.85 -6.20 -10.33
CA SER A 44 -24.17 -7.07 -9.21
C SER A 44 -23.06 -7.03 -8.12
N ILE A 45 -23.39 -7.41 -6.89
CA ILE A 45 -22.43 -7.50 -5.79
C ILE A 45 -21.32 -8.51 -6.13
N GLU A 46 -21.67 -9.63 -6.76
CA GLU A 46 -20.72 -10.64 -7.18
C GLU A 46 -19.74 -10.09 -8.22
N GLU A 47 -20.23 -9.37 -9.23
CA GLU A 47 -19.42 -8.74 -10.27
C GLU A 47 -18.46 -7.70 -9.66
N ILE A 48 -18.92 -6.92 -8.69
CA ILE A 48 -18.10 -5.94 -7.97
C ILE A 48 -16.99 -6.65 -7.18
N LYS A 49 -17.28 -7.74 -6.48
CA LYS A 49 -16.30 -8.53 -5.71
C LYS A 49 -15.25 -9.17 -6.63
N GLU A 50 -15.67 -9.77 -7.71
CA GLU A 50 -14.77 -10.39 -8.69
C GLU A 50 -13.85 -9.35 -9.35
N PHE A 51 -14.42 -8.22 -9.74
CA PHE A 51 -13.62 -7.12 -10.31
C PHE A 51 -12.64 -6.54 -9.28
N SER A 52 -13.07 -6.33 -8.04
CA SER A 52 -12.20 -5.82 -6.97
C SER A 52 -10.98 -6.72 -6.74
N GLN A 53 -11.18 -8.05 -6.73
CA GLN A 53 -10.07 -9.01 -6.63
C GLN A 53 -9.16 -8.93 -7.85
N TYR A 54 -9.72 -8.95 -9.05
CA TYR A 54 -8.96 -8.83 -10.30
C TYR A 54 -8.10 -7.56 -10.34
N TYR A 55 -8.66 -6.41 -9.90
CA TYR A 55 -7.92 -5.14 -9.90
C TYR A 55 -6.81 -5.14 -8.85
N THR A 56 -7.08 -5.66 -7.66
CA THR A 56 -6.08 -5.80 -6.58
C THR A 56 -4.90 -6.66 -7.03
N ASP A 57 -5.15 -7.80 -7.68
CA ASP A 57 -4.11 -8.69 -8.21
C ASP A 57 -3.27 -8.00 -9.30
N ALA A 58 -3.91 -7.15 -10.13
CA ALA A 58 -3.20 -6.39 -11.15
C ALA A 58 -2.26 -5.34 -10.55
N ILE A 59 -2.69 -4.66 -9.47
CA ILE A 59 -1.85 -3.69 -8.73
C ILE A 59 -0.68 -4.42 -8.07
N ASP A 60 -0.92 -5.48 -7.30
CA ASP A 60 0.12 -6.26 -6.61
C ASP A 60 1.23 -6.72 -7.57
N LYS A 61 0.82 -7.18 -8.76
CA LYS A 61 1.75 -7.65 -9.79
C LYS A 61 2.60 -6.54 -10.42
N ASN A 62 2.06 -5.33 -10.58
CA ASN A 62 2.68 -4.27 -11.40
C ASN A 62 3.25 -3.12 -10.57
N GLU A 63 2.94 -3.01 -9.28
CA GLU A 63 3.29 -1.84 -8.45
C GLU A 63 3.99 -2.24 -7.15
N PRO A 64 5.28 -2.55 -7.19
CA PRO A 64 6.04 -3.03 -6.02
C PRO A 64 6.18 -2.01 -4.89
N ASN A 65 5.91 -0.72 -5.15
CA ASN A 65 5.92 0.36 -4.16
C ASN A 65 4.52 0.70 -3.62
N SER A 66 3.48 0.04 -4.10
CA SER A 66 2.19 -0.02 -3.43
C SER A 66 2.30 -0.92 -2.21
N LYS A 67 1.96 -0.39 -1.03
CA LYS A 67 2.11 -1.08 0.27
C LYS A 67 0.89 -1.88 0.66
N GLY A 68 -0.21 -1.69 -0.01
CA GLY A 68 -1.45 -2.43 0.23
C GLY A 68 -2.65 -1.78 -0.44
N TRP A 69 -3.57 -2.64 -0.85
CA TRP A 69 -4.82 -2.29 -1.49
C TRP A 69 -5.95 -3.13 -0.89
N GLY A 70 -7.12 -2.55 -0.75
CA GLY A 70 -8.27 -3.31 -0.29
C GLY A 70 -9.58 -2.58 -0.53
N PHE A 71 -10.57 -3.33 -1.03
CA PHE A 71 -11.94 -2.87 -1.20
C PHE A 71 -12.79 -3.34 -0.02
N TYR A 72 -13.61 -2.46 0.54
CA TYR A 72 -14.39 -2.70 1.75
C TYR A 72 -15.84 -2.23 1.56
N GLU A 73 -16.78 -2.99 2.10
CA GLU A 73 -18.18 -2.57 2.17
C GLU A 73 -18.36 -1.49 3.25
N TYR A 74 -19.11 -0.43 2.94
CA TYR A 74 -19.48 0.61 3.88
C TYR A 74 -20.92 1.07 3.62
N GLY A 75 -21.88 0.35 4.16
CA GLY A 75 -23.31 0.59 3.88
C GLY A 75 -23.63 0.32 2.41
N ASP A 76 -24.10 1.35 1.71
CA ASP A 76 -24.37 1.34 0.26
C ASP A 76 -23.19 1.79 -0.60
N LYS A 77 -22.04 2.04 0.04
CA LYS A 77 -20.81 2.49 -0.60
C LYS A 77 -19.71 1.44 -0.56
N ILE A 78 -18.69 1.69 -1.35
CA ILE A 78 -17.46 0.91 -1.37
C ILE A 78 -16.31 1.85 -1.03
N ILE A 79 -15.47 1.43 -0.09
CA ILE A 79 -14.24 2.14 0.27
C ILE A 79 -13.07 1.35 -0.30
N LEU A 80 -12.26 2.01 -1.12
CA LEU A 80 -10.95 1.49 -1.50
C LEU A 80 -9.89 2.19 -0.64
N ILE A 81 -9.05 1.40 0.01
CA ILE A 81 -7.88 1.89 0.74
C ILE A 81 -6.64 1.52 -0.06
N GLU A 82 -5.86 2.51 -0.41
CA GLU A 82 -4.60 2.39 -1.13
C GLU A 82 -3.47 2.92 -0.24
N ARG A 83 -2.36 2.21 -0.19
CA ARG A 83 -1.20 2.61 0.60
C ARG A 83 0.02 2.65 -0.31
N TYR A 84 0.68 3.78 -0.35
CA TYR A 84 1.88 4.02 -1.17
C TYR A 84 3.09 4.31 -0.32
N LEU A 85 4.25 3.82 -0.73
CA LEU A 85 5.52 4.05 -0.04
C LEU A 85 5.80 5.55 0.15
N ASP A 86 5.51 6.35 -0.88
CA ASP A 86 5.74 7.79 -0.97
C ASP A 86 4.99 8.42 -2.16
N ASP A 87 5.20 9.72 -2.39
CA ASP A 87 4.65 10.47 -3.52
C ASP A 87 5.03 9.86 -4.88
N ASN A 88 6.28 9.40 -5.03
CA ASN A 88 6.74 8.81 -6.29
C ASN A 88 6.00 7.52 -6.63
N ALA A 89 5.70 6.70 -5.61
CA ALA A 89 4.91 5.49 -5.78
C ALA A 89 3.49 5.83 -6.28
N MET A 90 2.84 6.86 -5.71
CA MET A 90 1.54 7.32 -6.17
C MET A 90 1.59 7.94 -7.57
N MET A 91 2.58 8.78 -7.86
CA MET A 91 2.75 9.34 -9.21
C MET A 91 3.02 8.24 -10.25
N GLN A 92 3.72 7.17 -9.86
CA GLN A 92 3.91 6.01 -10.74
C GLN A 92 2.59 5.28 -10.98
N HIS A 93 1.76 5.09 -9.94
CA HIS A 93 0.40 4.55 -10.10
C HIS A 93 -0.41 5.39 -11.11
N GLY A 94 -0.44 6.72 -10.93
CA GLY A 94 -1.14 7.61 -11.84
C GLY A 94 -0.68 7.48 -13.29
N LYS A 95 0.64 7.30 -13.54
CA LYS A 95 1.18 7.03 -14.88
C LYS A 95 0.77 5.66 -15.41
N ASN A 96 0.75 4.64 -14.53
CA ASN A 96 0.39 3.28 -14.91
C ASN A 96 -1.06 3.16 -15.39
N VAL A 97 -1.98 3.91 -14.77
CA VAL A 97 -3.41 3.90 -15.09
C VAL A 97 -3.80 4.91 -16.20
N SER A 98 -2.89 5.79 -16.58
CA SER A 98 -3.11 6.77 -17.66
C SER A 98 -2.98 6.14 -19.04
N GLU A 99 -3.37 6.89 -20.07
CA GLU A 99 -3.25 6.51 -21.48
C GLU A 99 -1.81 6.04 -21.81
N GLY A 100 -1.69 4.87 -22.42
CA GLY A 100 -0.42 4.21 -22.74
C GLY A 100 0.25 3.52 -21.54
N GLY A 101 -0.31 3.60 -20.35
CA GLY A 101 0.21 2.91 -19.17
C GLY A 101 -0.16 1.42 -19.11
N PRO A 102 0.60 0.61 -18.36
CA PRO A 102 0.40 -0.84 -18.31
C PRO A 102 -0.92 -1.26 -17.65
N LEU A 103 -1.58 -0.38 -16.90
CA LEU A 103 -2.85 -0.60 -16.21
C LEU A 103 -4.01 0.24 -16.78
N GLU A 104 -3.82 0.89 -17.92
CA GLU A 104 -4.86 1.70 -18.58
C GLU A 104 -6.17 0.92 -18.75
N ILE A 105 -6.10 -0.29 -19.33
CA ILE A 105 -7.28 -1.11 -19.59
C ILE A 105 -8.01 -1.50 -18.28
N GLN A 106 -7.23 -1.78 -17.24
CA GLN A 106 -7.78 -2.10 -15.93
C GLN A 106 -8.49 -0.90 -15.31
N PHE A 107 -7.92 0.29 -15.47
CA PHE A 107 -8.53 1.52 -14.95
C PHE A 107 -9.78 1.93 -15.74
N VAL A 108 -9.81 1.77 -17.04
CA VAL A 108 -11.04 1.96 -17.83
C VAL A 108 -12.15 1.07 -17.29
N LYS A 109 -11.87 -0.22 -17.07
CA LYS A 109 -12.83 -1.14 -16.45
C LYS A 109 -13.19 -0.74 -15.01
N PHE A 110 -12.25 -0.21 -14.23
CA PHE A 110 -12.53 0.31 -12.90
C PHE A 110 -13.61 1.41 -12.96
N MET A 111 -13.49 2.36 -13.89
CA MET A 111 -14.48 3.41 -14.09
C MET A 111 -15.82 2.91 -14.67
N GLU A 112 -15.85 1.72 -15.29
CA GLU A 112 -17.09 1.04 -15.69
C GLU A 112 -17.81 0.38 -14.49
N HIS A 113 -17.09 0.06 -13.40
CA HIS A 113 -17.64 -0.57 -12.21
C HIS A 113 -17.97 0.40 -11.09
N PHE A 114 -17.20 1.50 -11.00
CA PHE A 114 -17.28 2.44 -9.88
C PHE A 114 -17.39 3.90 -10.33
N THR A 115 -18.15 4.65 -9.56
CA THR A 115 -18.13 6.12 -9.58
C THR A 115 -17.41 6.62 -8.33
N ILE A 116 -16.31 7.36 -8.49
CA ILE A 116 -15.55 7.95 -7.40
C ILE A 116 -16.26 9.19 -6.88
N ASN A 117 -16.63 9.19 -5.60
CA ASN A 117 -17.28 10.31 -4.93
C ASN A 117 -16.29 11.23 -4.23
N LYS A 118 -15.21 10.64 -3.65
CA LYS A 118 -14.25 11.36 -2.84
C LYS A 118 -12.95 10.57 -2.72
N ILE A 119 -11.81 11.29 -2.68
CA ILE A 119 -10.49 10.74 -2.42
C ILE A 119 -9.86 11.55 -1.28
N ASP A 120 -9.79 10.98 -0.09
CA ASP A 120 -9.06 11.56 1.03
C ASP A 120 -7.63 11.03 1.04
N VAL A 121 -6.64 11.93 0.99
CA VAL A 121 -5.22 11.61 1.00
C VAL A 121 -4.63 11.97 2.37
N TYR A 122 -4.23 10.97 3.13
CA TYR A 122 -3.64 11.15 4.45
C TYR A 122 -2.12 10.99 4.38
N GLY A 123 -1.40 11.99 4.89
CA GLY A 123 0.05 12.06 4.90
C GLY A 123 0.56 13.42 4.42
N ASN A 124 1.88 13.54 4.29
CA ASN A 124 2.49 14.81 3.89
C ASN A 124 2.77 14.80 2.37
N ALA A 125 1.68 14.85 1.60
CA ALA A 125 1.77 14.93 0.14
C ALA A 125 2.51 16.21 -0.29
N SER A 126 3.47 16.07 -1.21
CA SER A 126 4.21 17.20 -1.79
C SER A 126 3.32 18.06 -2.68
N ASP A 127 3.78 19.27 -2.94
CA ASP A 127 3.09 20.13 -3.91
C ASP A 127 3.20 19.58 -5.34
N GLU A 128 4.27 18.85 -5.65
CA GLU A 128 4.42 18.15 -6.93
C GLU A 128 3.32 17.11 -7.13
N LEU A 129 3.04 16.26 -6.13
CA LEU A 129 1.95 15.29 -6.19
C LEU A 129 0.59 15.98 -6.35
N LYS A 130 0.34 17.06 -5.57
CA LYS A 130 -0.93 17.81 -5.67
C LYS A 130 -1.15 18.39 -7.07
N GLU A 131 -0.09 18.93 -7.71
CA GLU A 131 -0.17 19.39 -9.10
C GLU A 131 -0.35 18.23 -10.07
N PHE A 132 0.35 17.12 -9.87
CA PHE A 132 0.27 15.93 -10.71
C PHE A 132 -1.13 15.34 -10.80
N VAL A 133 -1.91 15.35 -9.72
CA VAL A 133 -3.24 14.74 -9.71
C VAL A 133 -4.34 15.64 -10.29
N LYS A 134 -4.13 16.95 -10.43
CA LYS A 134 -5.13 17.90 -10.95
C LYS A 134 -5.72 17.53 -12.31
N PRO A 135 -4.91 17.11 -13.30
CA PRO A 135 -5.43 16.75 -14.61
C PRO A 135 -6.41 15.57 -14.63
N PHE A 136 -6.41 14.72 -13.60
CA PHE A 136 -7.35 13.60 -13.50
C PHE A 136 -8.79 14.07 -13.27
N GLY A 137 -8.98 15.30 -12.78
CA GLY A 137 -10.33 15.85 -12.51
C GLY A 137 -11.10 15.14 -11.40
N LEU A 138 -10.42 14.33 -10.57
CA LEU A 138 -11.00 13.59 -9.47
C LEU A 138 -11.02 14.43 -8.17
N PRO A 139 -11.95 14.17 -7.26
CA PRO A 139 -12.14 14.96 -6.04
C PRO A 139 -11.14 14.62 -4.93
N PHE A 140 -9.89 15.06 -5.04
CA PHE A 140 -8.83 14.87 -4.07
C PHE A 140 -8.90 15.89 -2.91
N TYR A 141 -8.77 15.39 -1.66
CA TYR A 141 -8.69 16.17 -0.43
C TYR A 141 -7.45 15.75 0.36
N PHE A 142 -6.55 16.69 0.67
CA PHE A 142 -5.27 16.40 1.30
C PHE A 142 -5.28 16.73 2.79
N HIS A 143 -4.81 15.79 3.62
CA HIS A 143 -4.79 15.87 5.07
C HIS A 143 -3.37 15.62 5.59
N SER A 144 -2.69 16.69 6.03
CA SER A 144 -1.35 16.58 6.62
C SER A 144 -1.40 15.85 7.96
N ALA A 145 -0.42 15.00 8.21
CA ALA A 145 -0.33 14.27 9.46
C ALA A 145 0.18 15.17 10.60
N TYR A 146 -0.51 15.18 11.74
CA TYR A 146 0.01 15.75 12.98
C TYR A 146 1.05 14.83 13.64
N ALA A 147 0.82 13.52 13.60
CA ALA A 147 1.72 12.48 14.06
C ALA A 147 1.35 11.16 13.40
N LYS A 148 2.34 10.40 12.96
CA LYS A 148 2.14 9.06 12.41
C LYS A 148 3.38 8.19 12.57
N PHE A 149 3.17 6.88 12.56
CA PHE A 149 4.22 5.92 12.22
C PHE A 149 3.64 4.85 11.32
N SER A 150 4.47 4.26 10.48
CA SER A 150 4.13 3.10 9.67
C SER A 150 5.30 2.12 9.67
N ARG A 151 5.00 0.82 9.76
CA ARG A 151 6.00 -0.24 9.64
C ARG A 151 5.91 -0.86 8.26
N GLY A 152 7.06 -0.97 7.61
CA GLY A 152 7.19 -1.62 6.31
C GLY A 152 7.17 -3.13 6.40
#